data_605fa02f5709d8fbc9b5da89867e8afc
#
_entry.id   605fa02f5709d8fbc9b5da89867e8afc
#
_cell.length_a   1.000
_cell.length_b   1.000
_cell.length_c   1.000
_cell.angle_alpha   90.00
_cell.angle_beta   90.00
_cell.angle_gamma   90.00
#
_symmetry.space_group_name_H-M   'P 1'
#
loop_
_entity.id
_entity.type
_entity.pdbx_description
1 polymer ?
#
loop_
_entity_poly.entity_id
_entity_poly.type
_entity_poly.pdbx_seq_one_letter_code
_entity_poly.pdbx_strand_id
1 'polypeptide(L)'
;GQAIMEEVDKNDIGWKDSETQLRMLLKNKTGQVSERFLRIKSLEVVGDGDKSLTIFDKPKDIKGTAFLSHTHSLKPDDQWLYLPAIKRVKRIASANKSGPFVGSEFAYEDLSSFELDKYKFEWEKNEIKNNVTHNIIRAFPQYKYSGYTSLLLNIDRNIMRPVKIRYYDRKG
;
A
#
# COMPACT_ATOMS: atom_id res chain seq x y z
N GLY A 1 -6.38 -19.90 -3.91
CA GLY A 1 -5.95 -18.50 -3.63
C GLY A 1 -6.84 -17.84 -2.62
N GLN A 2 -8.14 -17.78 -2.89
CA GLN A 2 -9.12 -17.04 -2.09
C GLN A 2 -9.10 -17.45 -0.60
N ALA A 3 -9.31 -18.73 -0.28
CA ALA A 3 -9.35 -19.20 1.11
C ALA A 3 -8.07 -18.90 1.92
N ILE A 4 -6.90 -18.91 1.27
CA ILE A 4 -5.64 -18.53 1.92
C ILE A 4 -5.63 -17.04 2.26
N MET A 5 -6.11 -16.20 1.37
CA MET A 5 -6.15 -14.76 1.61
C MET A 5 -7.20 -14.37 2.65
N GLU A 6 -8.31 -15.09 2.73
CA GLU A 6 -9.31 -14.93 3.81
C GLU A 6 -8.73 -15.29 5.19
N GLU A 7 -7.82 -16.28 5.26
CA GLU A 7 -7.11 -16.62 6.50
C GLU A 7 -6.07 -15.54 6.86
N VAL A 8 -5.35 -15.00 5.87
CA VAL A 8 -4.43 -13.86 6.06
C VAL A 8 -5.18 -12.66 6.63
N ASP A 9 -6.33 -12.31 6.06
CA ASP A 9 -7.16 -11.20 6.47
C ASP A 9 -7.66 -11.36 7.91
N LYS A 10 -8.14 -12.54 8.29
CA LYS A 10 -8.55 -12.85 9.67
C LYS A 10 -7.44 -12.64 10.70
N ASN A 11 -6.18 -12.81 10.29
CA ASN A 11 -5.02 -12.61 11.18
C ASN A 11 -4.55 -11.15 11.20
N ASP A 12 -5.14 -10.29 10.38
CA ASP A 12 -4.79 -8.87 10.27
C ASP A 12 -5.85 -7.94 10.86
N ILE A 13 -6.76 -8.44 11.69
CA ILE A 13 -7.79 -7.67 12.39
C ILE A 13 -7.49 -7.55 13.89
N GLY A 14 -8.06 -6.52 14.52
CA GLY A 14 -7.98 -6.29 15.97
C GLY A 14 -6.74 -5.53 16.42
N TRP A 15 -5.97 -4.93 15.50
CA TRP A 15 -4.80 -4.10 15.83
C TRP A 15 -5.15 -2.67 16.25
N LYS A 16 -6.40 -2.20 16.02
CA LYS A 16 -7.00 -0.93 16.43
C LYS A 16 -6.34 0.30 15.78
N ASP A 17 -5.16 0.66 16.23
CA ASP A 17 -4.38 1.79 15.70
C ASP A 17 -2.88 1.51 15.76
N SER A 18 -2.14 2.21 14.93
CA SER A 18 -0.67 2.13 14.90
C SER A 18 -0.03 3.45 14.52
N GLU A 19 1.19 3.66 15.00
CA GLU A 19 2.06 4.76 14.54
C GLU A 19 3.41 4.18 14.14
N THR A 20 3.83 4.49 12.90
CA THR A 20 5.08 4.01 12.31
C THR A 20 5.92 5.19 11.85
N GLN A 21 7.23 5.17 12.14
CA GLN A 21 8.19 6.11 11.60
C GLN A 21 8.96 5.45 10.46
N LEU A 22 9.06 6.12 9.34
CA LEU A 22 9.71 5.63 8.13
C LEU A 22 10.81 6.58 7.67
N ARG A 23 11.89 5.98 7.19
CA ARG A 23 12.94 6.62 6.43
C ARG A 23 12.84 6.16 4.98
N MET A 24 12.56 7.08 4.07
CA MET A 24 12.44 6.83 2.63
C MET A 24 13.69 7.33 1.93
N LEU A 25 14.37 6.45 1.20
CA LEU A 25 15.51 6.80 0.35
C LEU A 25 15.07 6.80 -1.11
N LEU A 26 15.26 7.92 -1.77
CA LEU A 26 14.96 8.11 -3.19
C LEU A 26 16.29 8.18 -3.94
N LYS A 27 16.51 7.26 -4.87
CA LYS A 27 17.71 7.22 -5.71
C LYS A 27 17.32 7.51 -7.16
N ASN A 28 17.92 8.53 -7.76
CA ASN A 28 17.68 8.84 -9.16
C ASN A 28 18.60 8.03 -10.10
N LYS A 29 18.39 8.17 -11.41
CA LYS A 29 19.16 7.45 -12.44
C LYS A 29 20.66 7.76 -12.43
N THR A 30 21.07 8.91 -11.93
CA THR A 30 22.48 9.31 -11.78
C THR A 30 23.12 8.80 -10.49
N GLY A 31 22.34 8.09 -9.64
CA GLY A 31 22.82 7.57 -8.35
C GLY A 31 22.73 8.56 -7.20
N GLN A 32 22.27 9.79 -7.43
CA GLN A 32 22.04 10.76 -6.36
C GLN A 32 20.92 10.29 -5.45
N VAL A 33 21.14 10.37 -4.14
CA VAL A 33 20.20 9.94 -3.11
C VAL A 33 19.63 11.14 -2.39
N SER A 34 18.33 11.15 -2.21
CA SER A 34 17.61 12.05 -1.30
C SER A 34 16.89 11.24 -0.23
N GLU A 35 16.72 11.85 0.94
CA GLU A 35 16.19 11.19 2.12
C GLU A 35 14.98 11.94 2.65
N ARG A 36 13.96 11.18 3.05
CA ARG A 36 12.75 11.72 3.67
C ARG A 36 12.43 10.96 4.95
N PHE A 37 11.98 11.68 5.96
CA PHE A 37 11.44 11.11 7.19
C PHE A 37 9.96 11.42 7.26
N LEU A 38 9.17 10.39 7.57
CA LEU A 38 7.73 10.52 7.63
C LEU A 38 7.15 9.63 8.74
N ARG A 39 6.00 10.02 9.24
CA ARG A 39 5.19 9.26 10.19
C ARG A 39 3.91 8.82 9.51
N ILE A 40 3.51 7.58 9.75
CA ILE A 40 2.20 7.05 9.34
C ILE A 40 1.42 6.72 10.59
N LYS A 41 0.23 7.29 10.71
CA LYS A 41 -0.78 6.91 11.71
C LYS A 41 -1.88 6.16 10.99
N SER A 42 -2.19 4.96 11.44
CA SER A 42 -3.24 4.14 10.86
C SER A 42 -4.29 3.81 11.90
N LEU A 43 -5.52 3.73 11.43
CA LEU A 43 -6.70 3.41 12.24
C LEU A 43 -7.48 2.30 11.53
N GLU A 44 -7.64 1.18 12.23
CA GLU A 44 -8.47 0.08 11.77
C GLU A 44 -9.94 0.49 11.74
N VAL A 45 -10.64 0.13 10.67
CA VAL A 45 -12.08 0.39 10.51
C VAL A 45 -12.80 -0.94 10.28
N VAL A 46 -13.57 -1.36 11.29
CA VAL A 46 -14.34 -2.61 11.21
C VAL A 46 -15.45 -2.49 10.16
N GLY A 47 -15.43 -3.41 9.19
CA GLY A 47 -16.45 -3.50 8.14
C GLY A 47 -16.26 -2.57 6.94
N ASP A 48 -15.14 -1.87 6.88
CA ASP A 48 -14.69 -1.10 5.71
C ASP A 48 -13.15 -1.08 5.71
N GLY A 49 -12.54 -0.46 4.72
CA GLY A 49 -11.09 -0.31 4.67
C GLY A 49 -10.55 0.74 5.64
N ASP A 50 -9.29 0.62 5.98
CA ASP A 50 -8.63 1.41 7.02
C ASP A 50 -8.40 2.87 6.62
N LYS A 51 -8.13 3.69 7.64
CA LYS A 51 -7.69 5.09 7.48
C LYS A 51 -6.21 5.20 7.80
N SER A 52 -5.51 5.99 7.01
CA SER A 52 -4.10 6.32 7.27
C SER A 52 -3.80 7.79 7.03
N LEU A 53 -2.91 8.34 7.85
CA LEU A 53 -2.41 9.70 7.73
C LEU A 53 -0.88 9.66 7.70
N THR A 54 -0.30 9.93 6.54
CA THR A 54 1.14 10.06 6.33
C THR A 54 1.55 11.53 6.43
N ILE A 55 2.53 11.86 7.27
CA ILE A 55 3.02 13.22 7.49
C ILE A 55 4.52 13.24 7.26
N PHE A 56 5.01 14.13 6.38
CA PHE A 56 6.43 14.32 6.13
C PHE A 56 7.04 15.26 7.17
N ASP A 57 8.10 14.79 7.86
CA ASP A 57 8.82 15.55 8.88
C ASP A 57 10.09 16.19 8.34
N LYS A 58 10.73 15.56 7.35
CA LYS A 58 11.95 16.02 6.66
C LYS A 58 11.93 15.59 5.20
N PRO A 59 12.64 16.31 4.30
CA PRO A 59 13.36 17.57 4.50
C PRO A 59 12.44 18.79 4.63
N LYS A 60 13.02 20.00 4.80
CA LYS A 60 12.29 21.23 5.11
C LYS A 60 11.30 21.66 4.00
N ASP A 61 11.64 21.40 2.75
CA ASP A 61 10.85 21.78 1.56
C ASP A 61 9.51 21.04 1.46
N ILE A 62 9.43 19.81 2.01
CA ILE A 62 8.18 19.04 2.05
C ILE A 62 7.62 18.83 3.47
N LYS A 63 8.30 19.39 4.49
CA LYS A 63 7.86 19.28 5.89
C LYS A 63 6.43 19.76 6.06
N GLY A 64 5.60 18.93 6.73
CA GLY A 64 4.18 19.21 6.95
C GLY A 64 3.28 18.83 5.77
N THR A 65 3.82 18.37 4.64
CA THR A 65 3.01 17.70 3.62
C THR A 65 2.34 16.50 4.28
N ALA A 66 1.03 16.37 4.11
CA ALA A 66 0.26 15.30 4.70
C ALA A 66 -0.64 14.63 3.67
N PHE A 67 -0.73 13.31 3.73
CA PHE A 67 -1.58 12.51 2.88
C PHE A 67 -2.53 11.70 3.74
N LEU A 68 -3.83 11.92 3.56
CA LEU A 68 -4.91 11.18 4.21
C LEU A 68 -5.49 10.19 3.20
N SER A 69 -5.56 8.92 3.57
CA SER A 69 -6.25 7.88 2.82
C SER A 69 -7.34 7.27 3.70
N HIS A 70 -8.55 7.15 3.15
CA HIS A 70 -9.60 6.29 3.66
C HIS A 70 -9.89 5.26 2.60
N THR A 71 -9.41 4.06 2.80
CA THR A 71 -9.65 2.92 1.93
C THR A 71 -11.08 2.44 2.12
N HIS A 72 -11.70 1.95 1.06
CA HIS A 72 -13.03 1.35 1.12
C HIS A 72 -13.00 0.00 0.44
N SER A 73 -13.67 -1.00 1.01
CA SER A 73 -13.72 -2.35 0.44
C SER A 73 -14.52 -2.40 -0.88
N LEU A 74 -15.68 -1.73 -0.93
CA LEU A 74 -16.63 -1.86 -2.05
C LEU A 74 -16.74 -0.64 -2.96
N LYS A 75 -16.11 0.49 -2.63
CA LYS A 75 -16.15 1.73 -3.41
C LYS A 75 -14.74 2.32 -3.60
N PRO A 76 -14.57 3.31 -4.47
CA PRO A 76 -13.29 4.00 -4.62
C PRO A 76 -12.83 4.66 -3.33
N ASP A 77 -11.50 4.60 -3.07
CA ASP A 77 -10.87 5.21 -1.91
C ASP A 77 -11.03 6.73 -1.93
N ASP A 78 -11.11 7.31 -0.75
CA ASP A 78 -11.05 8.75 -0.56
C ASP A 78 -9.65 9.15 -0.12
N GLN A 79 -8.98 9.95 -0.94
CA GLN A 79 -7.59 10.33 -0.71
C GLN A 79 -7.38 11.85 -0.88
N TRP A 80 -6.63 12.46 0.05
CA TRP A 80 -6.33 13.90 0.04
C TRP A 80 -4.87 14.15 0.35
N LEU A 81 -4.28 15.09 -0.39
CA LEU A 81 -2.93 15.57 -0.19
C LEU A 81 -2.98 17.04 0.26
N TYR A 82 -2.47 17.32 1.45
CA TYR A 82 -2.24 18.67 1.93
C TYR A 82 -0.83 19.15 1.56
N LEU A 83 -0.76 20.33 0.96
CA LEU A 83 0.48 20.98 0.53
C LEU A 83 0.67 22.26 1.35
N PRO A 84 1.54 22.27 2.37
CA PRO A 84 1.72 23.41 3.29
C PRO A 84 2.26 24.66 2.58
N ALA A 85 3.11 24.50 1.57
CA ALA A 85 3.69 25.62 0.83
C ALA A 85 2.64 26.55 0.19
N ILE A 86 1.51 25.99 -0.22
CA ILE A 86 0.39 26.73 -0.82
C ILE A 86 -0.88 26.70 0.05
N LYS A 87 -0.80 26.11 1.24
CA LYS A 87 -1.92 25.96 2.22
C LYS A 87 -3.20 25.38 1.59
N ARG A 88 -3.05 24.37 0.71
CA ARG A 88 -4.17 23.74 0.00
C ARG A 88 -4.25 22.24 0.25
N VAL A 89 -5.48 21.75 0.33
CA VAL A 89 -5.81 20.32 0.26
C VAL A 89 -6.25 20.01 -1.17
N LYS A 90 -5.65 18.98 -1.76
CA LYS A 90 -5.97 18.46 -3.08
C LYS A 90 -6.55 17.05 -2.93
N ARG A 91 -7.75 16.82 -3.44
CA ARG A 91 -8.30 15.45 -3.54
C ARG A 91 -7.59 14.71 -4.69
N ILE A 92 -7.16 13.49 -4.43
CA ILE A 92 -6.62 12.58 -5.44
C ILE A 92 -7.79 11.84 -6.07
N ALA A 93 -8.07 12.14 -7.34
CA ALA A 93 -9.11 11.44 -8.07
C ALA A 93 -8.71 9.97 -8.28
N SER A 94 -9.70 9.05 -8.27
CA SER A 94 -9.45 7.60 -8.44
C SER A 94 -8.67 7.28 -9.73
N ALA A 95 -8.87 8.07 -10.79
CA ALA A 95 -8.12 7.91 -12.04
C ALA A 95 -6.62 8.23 -11.91
N ASN A 96 -6.21 8.95 -10.86
CA ASN A 96 -4.84 9.38 -10.63
C ASN A 96 -4.13 8.59 -9.50
N LYS A 97 -4.80 7.59 -8.92
CA LYS A 97 -4.24 6.83 -7.79
C LYS A 97 -3.01 5.98 -8.16
N SER A 98 -2.84 5.64 -9.43
CA SER A 98 -1.63 5.00 -9.97
C SER A 98 -0.47 5.97 -10.25
N GLY A 99 -0.67 7.27 -10.01
CA GLY A 99 0.39 8.27 -10.15
C GLY A 99 1.40 8.23 -9.00
N PRO A 100 2.60 8.83 -9.19
CA PRO A 100 3.68 8.76 -8.22
C PRO A 100 3.35 9.53 -6.93
N PHE A 101 3.49 8.85 -5.79
CA PHE A 101 3.29 9.45 -4.47
C PHE A 101 4.42 10.41 -4.12
N VAL A 102 4.11 11.72 -4.16
CA VAL A 102 5.05 12.81 -3.81
C VAL A 102 6.41 12.65 -4.50
N GLY A 103 6.42 12.21 -5.78
CA GLY A 103 7.63 12.04 -6.58
C GLY A 103 8.52 10.86 -6.18
N SER A 104 7.96 9.84 -5.54
CA SER A 104 8.59 8.54 -5.32
C SER A 104 8.17 7.52 -6.37
N GLU A 105 8.74 6.32 -6.34
CA GLU A 105 8.28 5.16 -7.14
C GLU A 105 6.98 4.54 -6.58
N PHE A 106 6.61 4.84 -5.34
CA PHE A 106 5.31 4.43 -4.81
C PHE A 106 4.18 5.16 -5.53
N ALA A 107 3.10 4.45 -5.81
CA ALA A 107 1.85 5.04 -6.28
C ALA A 107 0.97 5.45 -5.08
N TYR A 108 0.00 6.33 -5.28
CA TYR A 108 -0.99 6.65 -4.23
C TYR A 108 -1.79 5.42 -3.81
N GLU A 109 -2.01 4.46 -4.70
CA GLU A 109 -2.70 3.20 -4.39
C GLU A 109 -1.90 2.29 -3.44
N ASP A 110 -0.56 2.40 -3.39
CA ASP A 110 0.29 1.63 -2.47
C ASP A 110 0.15 2.08 -1.01
N LEU A 111 -0.44 3.24 -0.78
CA LEU A 111 -0.70 3.82 0.54
C LEU A 111 -2.11 3.54 1.06
N SER A 112 -2.88 2.71 0.35
CA SER A 112 -4.19 2.21 0.77
C SER A 112 -4.05 0.85 1.48
N SER A 113 -4.99 0.50 2.37
CA SER A 113 -5.07 -0.85 2.91
C SER A 113 -5.42 -1.87 1.83
N PHE A 114 -5.00 -3.11 2.07
CA PHE A 114 -5.22 -4.21 1.13
C PHE A 114 -6.58 -4.86 1.42
N GLU A 115 -7.57 -4.61 0.57
CA GLU A 115 -8.93 -5.11 0.73
C GLU A 115 -9.17 -6.31 -0.18
N LEU A 116 -9.62 -7.43 0.37
CA LEU A 116 -9.83 -8.67 -0.39
C LEU A 116 -10.79 -8.48 -1.57
N ASP A 117 -11.87 -7.74 -1.36
CA ASP A 117 -12.93 -7.51 -2.36
C ASP A 117 -12.43 -6.76 -3.60
N LYS A 118 -11.27 -6.13 -3.51
CA LYS A 118 -10.64 -5.44 -4.64
C LYS A 118 -9.84 -6.35 -5.55
N TYR A 119 -9.67 -7.63 -5.21
CA TYR A 119 -8.81 -8.54 -5.96
C TYR A 119 -9.49 -9.89 -6.21
N LYS A 120 -9.09 -10.52 -7.31
CA LYS A 120 -9.28 -11.94 -7.57
C LYS A 120 -7.97 -12.66 -7.27
N PHE A 121 -8.03 -13.79 -6.57
CA PHE A 121 -6.83 -14.51 -6.12
C PHE A 121 -6.71 -15.87 -6.78
N GLU A 122 -5.53 -16.15 -7.30
CA GLU A 122 -5.16 -17.46 -7.84
C GLU A 122 -3.96 -18.01 -7.06
N TRP A 123 -4.05 -19.25 -6.62
CA TRP A 123 -2.91 -19.95 -6.06
C TRP A 123 -2.04 -20.46 -7.20
N GLU A 124 -0.73 -20.19 -7.17
CA GLU A 124 0.19 -20.68 -8.19
C GLU A 124 0.91 -21.95 -7.76
N LYS A 125 1.53 -21.91 -6.58
CA LYS A 125 2.36 -23.02 -6.05
C LYS A 125 2.70 -22.82 -4.57
N ASN A 126 3.30 -23.85 -3.98
CA ASN A 126 4.07 -23.71 -2.76
C ASN A 126 5.56 -23.60 -3.09
N GLU A 127 6.29 -22.79 -2.31
CA GLU A 127 7.73 -22.63 -2.43
C GLU A 127 8.37 -22.70 -1.05
N ILE A 128 9.44 -23.50 -0.91
CA ILE A 128 10.19 -23.60 0.35
C ILE A 128 11.40 -22.65 0.25
N LYS A 129 11.50 -21.74 1.21
CA LYS A 129 12.64 -20.83 1.34
C LYS A 129 13.03 -20.71 2.81
N ASN A 130 14.33 -20.88 3.10
CA ASN A 130 14.88 -20.88 4.47
C ASN A 130 14.10 -21.80 5.44
N ASN A 131 13.76 -23.01 4.98
CA ASN A 131 12.97 -24.00 5.71
C ASN A 131 11.53 -23.58 6.08
N VAL A 132 11.02 -22.52 5.47
CA VAL A 132 9.64 -22.05 5.61
C VAL A 132 8.90 -22.29 4.29
N THR A 133 7.71 -22.89 4.38
CA THR A 133 6.83 -23.05 3.22
C THR A 133 6.02 -21.76 3.01
N HIS A 134 6.08 -21.25 1.80
CA HIS A 134 5.29 -20.07 1.38
C HIS A 134 4.22 -20.51 0.38
N ASN A 135 3.00 -20.01 0.54
CA ASN A 135 2.02 -20.03 -0.54
C ASN A 135 2.29 -18.86 -1.49
N ILE A 136 2.41 -19.14 -2.78
CA ILE A 136 2.56 -18.14 -3.82
C ILE A 136 1.20 -17.86 -4.41
N ILE A 137 0.69 -16.66 -4.16
CA ILE A 137 -0.64 -16.22 -4.56
C ILE A 137 -0.50 -15.07 -5.56
N ARG A 138 -1.19 -15.18 -6.70
CA ARG A 138 -1.36 -14.07 -7.63
C ARG A 138 -2.68 -13.36 -7.37
N ALA A 139 -2.60 -12.06 -7.17
CA ALA A 139 -3.75 -11.19 -6.97
C ALA A 139 -3.94 -10.30 -8.20
N PHE A 140 -5.17 -10.25 -8.73
CA PHE A 140 -5.54 -9.46 -9.89
C PHE A 140 -6.48 -8.34 -9.44
N PRO A 141 -6.07 -7.05 -9.55
CA PRO A 141 -6.94 -5.93 -9.21
C PRO A 141 -8.24 -5.94 -10.03
N GLN A 142 -9.37 -5.78 -9.36
CA GLN A 142 -10.70 -5.73 -9.98
C GLN A 142 -11.22 -4.29 -10.13
N TYR A 143 -10.45 -3.29 -9.71
CA TYR A 143 -10.81 -1.89 -9.85
C TYR A 143 -10.14 -1.24 -11.08
N LYS A 144 -10.89 -0.35 -11.72
CA LYS A 144 -10.63 0.17 -13.08
C LYS A 144 -9.28 0.90 -13.22
N TYR A 145 -8.82 1.57 -12.18
CA TYR A 145 -7.71 2.53 -12.28
C TYR A 145 -6.43 2.07 -11.58
N SER A 146 -6.28 0.77 -11.32
CA SER A 146 -5.02 0.24 -10.83
C SER A 146 -3.90 0.44 -11.85
N GLY A 147 -2.73 0.83 -11.40
CA GLY A 147 -1.50 0.85 -12.17
C GLY A 147 -0.93 -0.54 -12.43
N TYR A 148 -1.42 -1.54 -11.67
CA TYR A 148 -0.92 -2.91 -11.71
C TYR A 148 -1.84 -3.83 -12.51
N THR A 149 -1.23 -4.79 -13.20
CA THR A 149 -1.94 -5.92 -13.85
C THR A 149 -2.10 -7.08 -12.88
N SER A 150 -1.11 -7.30 -12.01
CA SER A 150 -1.17 -8.31 -10.95
C SER A 150 -0.14 -8.04 -9.85
N LEU A 151 -0.36 -8.65 -8.69
CA LEU A 151 0.59 -8.72 -7.59
C LEU A 151 0.90 -10.19 -7.33
N LEU A 152 2.16 -10.51 -7.01
CA LEU A 152 2.57 -11.84 -6.58
C LEU A 152 2.95 -11.78 -5.10
N LEU A 153 2.15 -12.42 -4.27
CA LEU A 153 2.31 -12.45 -2.81
C LEU A 153 2.96 -13.75 -2.39
N ASN A 154 3.99 -13.66 -1.56
CA ASN A 154 4.58 -14.80 -0.87
C ASN A 154 4.05 -14.81 0.56
N ILE A 155 3.12 -15.71 0.85
CA ILE A 155 2.49 -15.84 2.16
C ILE A 155 3.25 -16.90 2.97
N ASP A 156 3.86 -16.50 4.07
CA ASP A 156 4.47 -17.42 5.02
C ASP A 156 3.37 -18.23 5.72
N ARG A 157 3.44 -19.56 5.61
CA ARG A 157 2.41 -20.47 6.16
C ARG A 157 2.39 -20.55 7.68
N ASN A 158 3.50 -20.23 8.34
CA ASN A 158 3.58 -20.32 9.79
C ASN A 158 2.89 -19.15 10.49
N ILE A 159 2.96 -17.96 9.88
CA ILE A 159 2.40 -16.72 10.45
C ILE A 159 1.21 -16.20 9.67
N MET A 160 0.88 -16.82 8.52
CA MET A 160 -0.20 -16.42 7.61
C MET A 160 -0.16 -14.94 7.28
N ARG A 161 1.03 -14.43 6.90
CA ARG A 161 1.25 -13.04 6.50
C ARG A 161 2.09 -12.95 5.22
N PRO A 162 1.85 -11.94 4.38
CA PRO A 162 2.71 -11.67 3.23
C PRO A 162 4.08 -11.18 3.71
N VAL A 163 5.14 -11.90 3.31
CA VAL A 163 6.54 -11.53 3.62
C VAL A 163 7.25 -10.92 2.42
N LYS A 164 6.64 -11.02 1.23
CA LYS A 164 7.12 -10.41 0.00
C LYS A 164 5.95 -10.19 -0.94
N ILE A 165 5.91 -9.01 -1.54
CA ILE A 165 4.98 -8.69 -2.63
C ILE A 165 5.80 -8.20 -3.82
N ARG A 166 5.50 -8.73 -5.02
CA ARG A 166 6.02 -8.23 -6.29
C ARG A 166 4.86 -7.67 -7.09
N TYR A 167 5.02 -6.44 -7.51
CA TYR A 167 4.04 -5.72 -8.31
C TYR A 167 4.41 -5.81 -9.78
N TYR A 168 3.44 -6.07 -10.64
CA TYR A 168 3.56 -6.08 -12.10
C TYR A 168 2.71 -4.95 -12.65
N ASP A 169 3.36 -3.96 -13.24
CA ASP A 169 2.67 -2.84 -13.86
C ASP A 169 2.18 -3.18 -15.29
N ARG A 170 1.59 -2.19 -15.96
CA ARG A 170 1.07 -2.39 -17.32
C ARG A 170 2.15 -2.44 -18.41
N LYS A 171 3.41 -2.25 -18.03
CA LYS A 171 4.56 -2.32 -18.95
C LYS A 171 5.26 -3.67 -18.91
N GLY A 172 4.95 -4.54 -17.92
CA GLY A 172 5.47 -5.91 -17.74
C GLY A 172 6.60 -6.01 -16.74
#